data_9f35ebfc0333cac9ebc1d40da87c5418
#
_entry.id   9f35ebfc0333cac9ebc1d40da87c5418
#
_cell.length_a   1.000
_cell.length_b   1.000
_cell.length_c   1.000
_cell.angle_alpha   90.00
_cell.angle_beta   90.00
_cell.angle_gamma   90.00
#
_symmetry.space_group_name_H-M   'P 1'
#
loop_
_entity.id
_entity.type
_entity.pdbx_description
1 polymer ?
#
loop_
_entity_poly.entity_id
_entity_poly.type
_entity_poly.pdbx_seq_one_letter_code
_entity_poly.pdbx_strand_id
1 'polypeptide(L)'
;PVVRAYAIREGQLKSCDFRASDCSTVSTETWPAVAEGIVAMRALYAKDTSNPPDGVPDQIDQTMPTTANEWRAVRGIRVALVARSGQLEKEDVTDVSGGAAAPTWSAAASAPISIPGSDWKRFRYRSFEATIHLPNVPVSLANGIWPPP
;
A
#
# COMPACT_ATOMS: atom_id res chain seq x y z
N PRO A 1 -11.11 -4.73 17.83
CA PRO A 1 -10.35 -4.20 16.68
C PRO A 1 -9.87 -5.35 15.79
N VAL A 2 -9.88 -5.15 14.48
CA VAL A 2 -9.31 -6.09 13.51
C VAL A 2 -7.87 -5.66 13.26
N VAL A 3 -6.94 -6.62 13.38
CA VAL A 3 -5.51 -6.38 13.10
C VAL A 3 -5.06 -7.37 12.03
N ARG A 4 -4.86 -6.89 10.81
CA ARG A 4 -4.50 -7.71 9.66
C ARG A 4 -3.21 -7.23 9.00
N ALA A 5 -2.37 -8.18 8.61
CA ALA A 5 -1.29 -7.97 7.66
C ALA A 5 -1.74 -8.34 6.25
N TYR A 6 -1.15 -7.68 5.27
CA TYR A 6 -1.31 -7.98 3.85
C TYR A 6 0.06 -8.17 3.21
N ALA A 7 0.17 -9.14 2.31
CA ALA A 7 1.41 -9.41 1.59
C ALA A 7 1.10 -9.92 0.18
N ILE A 8 2.02 -9.63 -0.75
CA ILE A 8 2.00 -10.24 -2.08
C ILE A 8 2.87 -11.50 -2.03
N ARG A 9 2.28 -12.63 -2.34
CA ARG A 9 2.96 -13.93 -2.41
C ARG A 9 2.39 -14.74 -3.57
N GLU A 10 3.25 -15.31 -4.38
CA GLU A 10 2.87 -16.20 -5.50
C GLU A 10 1.87 -15.56 -6.48
N GLY A 11 1.98 -14.25 -6.71
CA GLY A 11 1.05 -13.52 -7.58
C GLY A 11 -0.36 -13.33 -7.00
N GLN A 12 -0.49 -13.42 -5.69
CA GLN A 12 -1.74 -13.24 -4.96
C GLN A 12 -1.58 -12.19 -3.84
N LEU A 13 -2.62 -11.42 -3.61
CA LEU A 13 -2.76 -10.64 -2.39
C LEU A 13 -3.27 -11.58 -1.30
N LYS A 14 -2.50 -11.76 -0.25
CA LYS A 14 -2.85 -12.60 0.91
C LYS A 14 -3.02 -11.73 2.15
N SER A 15 -3.84 -12.18 3.09
CA SER A 15 -4.01 -11.51 4.39
C SER A 15 -3.85 -12.49 5.53
N CYS A 16 -3.34 -11.99 6.66
CA CYS A 16 -3.27 -12.74 7.91
C CYS A 16 -3.89 -11.94 9.04
N ASP A 17 -4.70 -12.58 9.87
CA ASP A 17 -5.29 -11.97 11.07
C ASP A 17 -4.42 -12.31 12.29
N PHE A 18 -3.73 -11.31 12.84
CA PHE A 18 -2.86 -11.44 14.01
C PHE A 18 -3.58 -11.92 15.29
N ARG A 19 -4.90 -11.85 15.33
CA ARG A 19 -5.68 -12.32 16.47
C ARG A 19 -6.01 -13.81 16.41
N ALA A 20 -6.02 -14.35 15.19
CA ALA A 20 -6.42 -15.74 14.93
C ALA A 20 -5.23 -16.64 14.61
N SER A 21 -4.12 -16.06 14.14
CA SER A 21 -3.01 -16.83 13.59
C SER A 21 -1.65 -16.18 13.89
N ASP A 22 -0.62 -17.00 13.97
CA ASP A 22 0.77 -16.53 13.96
C ASP A 22 1.17 -16.12 12.53
N CYS A 23 1.12 -14.83 12.24
CA CYS A 23 1.45 -14.27 10.93
C CYS A 23 2.94 -14.34 10.57
N SER A 24 3.82 -14.79 11.48
CA SER A 24 5.22 -15.11 11.16
C SER A 24 5.35 -16.42 10.39
N THR A 25 4.38 -17.31 10.55
CA THR A 25 4.34 -18.59 9.84
C THR A 25 3.76 -18.41 8.43
N VAL A 26 4.51 -18.90 7.44
CA VAL A 26 4.12 -18.83 6.03
C VAL A 26 3.42 -20.12 5.62
N SER A 27 2.10 -20.17 5.75
CA SER A 27 1.26 -21.26 5.25
C SER A 27 0.03 -20.73 4.53
N THR A 28 -0.62 -21.54 3.72
CA THR A 28 -1.88 -21.20 3.05
C THR A 28 -3.02 -21.00 4.03
N GLU A 29 -3.01 -21.73 5.14
CA GLU A 29 -4.01 -21.60 6.21
C GLU A 29 -3.86 -20.27 6.96
N THR A 30 -2.61 -19.88 7.27
CA THR A 30 -2.30 -18.64 7.98
C THR A 30 -2.47 -17.41 7.08
N TRP A 31 -2.18 -17.56 5.78
CA TRP A 31 -2.25 -16.51 4.77
C TRP A 31 -3.18 -16.87 3.62
N PRO A 32 -4.50 -16.89 3.85
CA PRO A 32 -5.45 -17.13 2.76
C PRO A 32 -5.38 -16.03 1.71
N ALA A 33 -5.62 -16.41 0.46
CA ALA A 33 -5.68 -15.48 -0.66
C ALA A 33 -6.93 -14.59 -0.56
N VAL A 34 -6.74 -13.29 -0.76
CA VAL A 34 -7.81 -12.28 -0.83
C VAL A 34 -8.13 -11.98 -2.29
N ALA A 35 -7.11 -11.91 -3.14
CA ALA A 35 -7.26 -11.67 -4.57
C ALA A 35 -6.12 -12.31 -5.34
N GLU A 36 -6.44 -12.86 -6.50
CA GLU A 36 -5.47 -13.42 -7.44
C GLU A 36 -5.00 -12.39 -8.45
N GLY A 37 -3.84 -12.66 -9.07
CA GLY A 37 -3.27 -11.79 -10.09
C GLY A 37 -2.69 -10.48 -9.56
N ILE A 38 -2.61 -10.27 -8.26
CA ILE A 38 -1.97 -9.09 -7.68
C ILE A 38 -0.48 -9.39 -7.46
N VAL A 39 0.37 -8.68 -8.20
CA VAL A 39 1.82 -8.99 -8.27
C VAL A 39 2.70 -7.97 -7.58
N ALA A 40 2.18 -6.80 -7.28
CA ALA A 40 2.91 -5.80 -6.48
C ALA A 40 1.95 -4.95 -5.64
N MET A 41 2.46 -4.49 -4.50
CA MET A 41 1.79 -3.58 -3.58
C MET A 41 2.80 -2.57 -3.05
N ARG A 42 2.36 -1.31 -2.91
CA ARG A 42 3.06 -0.24 -2.20
C ARG A 42 2.10 0.43 -1.24
N ALA A 43 2.61 0.81 -0.07
CA ALA A 43 1.86 1.58 0.90
C ALA A 43 2.74 2.72 1.43
N LEU A 44 2.18 3.91 1.53
CA LEU A 44 2.83 5.12 2.03
C LEU A 44 1.98 5.73 3.14
N TYR A 45 2.64 6.35 4.13
CA TYR A 45 1.97 7.19 5.10
C TYR A 45 1.56 8.50 4.45
N ALA A 46 0.31 8.91 4.64
CA ALA A 46 -0.19 10.23 4.31
C ALA A 46 -0.24 11.05 5.60
N LYS A 47 0.70 12.00 5.73
CA LYS A 47 0.96 12.76 6.95
C LYS A 47 0.54 14.21 6.78
N ASP A 48 -0.02 14.79 7.83
CA ASP A 48 -0.28 16.22 7.98
C ASP A 48 0.88 16.82 8.77
N THR A 49 1.75 17.56 8.09
CA THR A 49 2.95 18.19 8.68
C THR A 49 2.79 19.71 8.83
N SER A 50 1.62 20.24 8.52
CA SER A 50 1.29 21.65 8.67
C SER A 50 1.34 22.10 10.16
N ASN A 51 1.63 23.35 10.38
CA ASN A 51 1.66 23.95 11.72
C ASN A 51 0.86 25.26 11.75
N PRO A 52 -0.33 25.32 12.39
CA PRO A 52 -1.00 24.22 13.08
C PRO A 52 -1.52 23.13 12.14
N PRO A 53 -1.68 21.87 12.63
CA PRO A 53 -2.24 20.78 11.81
C PRO A 53 -3.66 21.12 11.36
N ASP A 54 -3.94 20.93 10.06
CA ASP A 54 -5.26 21.22 9.45
C ASP A 54 -6.07 19.96 9.14
N GLY A 55 -5.49 18.78 9.37
CA GLY A 55 -6.12 17.48 9.11
C GLY A 55 -5.98 16.99 7.67
N VAL A 56 -5.36 17.77 6.80
CA VAL A 56 -5.13 17.42 5.40
C VAL A 56 -3.70 16.90 5.23
N PRO A 57 -3.50 15.71 4.64
CA PRO A 57 -2.15 15.23 4.36
C PRO A 57 -1.45 16.10 3.33
N ASP A 58 -0.27 16.59 3.66
CA ASP A 58 0.61 17.39 2.80
C ASP A 58 1.92 16.64 2.44
N GLN A 59 2.22 15.56 3.16
CA GLN A 59 3.39 14.71 2.91
C GLN A 59 2.98 13.26 2.75
N ILE A 60 3.52 12.61 1.70
CA ILE A 60 3.28 11.20 1.41
C ILE A 60 4.62 10.51 1.19
N ASP A 61 5.01 9.62 2.12
CA ASP A 61 6.29 8.92 2.07
C ASP A 61 6.28 7.55 2.78
N GLN A 62 7.39 6.82 2.70
CA GLN A 62 7.59 5.53 3.36
C GLN A 62 8.24 5.65 4.75
N THR A 63 8.60 6.85 5.19
CA THR A 63 9.30 7.03 6.46
C THR A 63 8.39 6.64 7.61
N MET A 64 8.77 5.58 8.30
CA MET A 64 8.02 5.09 9.45
C MET A 64 8.06 6.13 10.58
N PRO A 65 6.90 6.53 11.12
CA PRO A 65 6.86 7.37 12.31
C PRO A 65 7.53 6.69 13.50
N THR A 66 8.35 7.42 14.24
CA THR A 66 9.11 6.91 15.38
C THR A 66 8.62 7.48 16.72
N THR A 67 7.96 8.63 16.70
CA THR A 67 7.44 9.32 17.87
C THR A 67 5.92 9.34 17.90
N ALA A 68 5.34 9.54 19.08
CA ALA A 68 3.88 9.67 19.21
C ALA A 68 3.32 10.85 18.40
N ASN A 69 4.06 11.95 18.29
CA ASN A 69 3.63 13.10 17.49
C ASN A 69 3.64 12.82 15.99
N GLU A 70 4.67 12.11 15.48
CA GLU A 70 4.70 11.68 14.08
C GLU A 70 3.56 10.71 13.77
N TRP A 71 3.23 9.78 14.68
CA TRP A 71 2.08 8.90 14.52
C TRP A 71 0.75 9.67 14.52
N ARG A 72 0.63 10.73 15.32
CA ARG A 72 -0.54 11.62 15.31
C ARG A 72 -0.68 12.39 13.99
N ALA A 73 0.42 12.67 13.32
CA ALA A 73 0.40 13.33 12.01
C ALA A 73 -0.11 12.43 10.88
N VAL A 74 -0.11 11.10 11.05
CA VAL A 74 -0.62 10.17 10.03
C VAL A 74 -2.14 10.29 9.92
N ARG A 75 -2.63 10.78 8.80
CA ARG A 75 -4.06 10.97 8.48
C ARG A 75 -4.61 9.89 7.58
N GLY A 76 -3.74 9.14 6.93
CA GLY A 76 -4.15 8.11 6.00
C GLY A 76 -3.00 7.22 5.54
N ILE A 77 -3.38 6.23 4.74
CA ILE A 77 -2.45 5.37 4.03
C ILE A 77 -2.78 5.47 2.54
N ARG A 78 -1.78 5.80 1.72
CA ARG A 78 -1.88 5.70 0.27
C ARG A 78 -1.40 4.34 -0.18
N VAL A 79 -2.25 3.61 -0.89
CA VAL A 79 -1.96 2.24 -1.35
C VAL A 79 -1.99 2.19 -2.85
N ALA A 80 -1.02 1.50 -3.45
CA ALA A 80 -1.06 1.08 -4.85
C ALA A 80 -1.00 -0.43 -4.95
N LEU A 81 -1.78 -0.99 -5.86
CA LEU A 81 -1.79 -2.40 -6.21
C LEU A 81 -1.57 -2.53 -7.72
N VAL A 82 -0.83 -3.54 -8.14
CA VAL A 82 -0.67 -3.89 -9.56
C VAL A 82 -1.26 -5.26 -9.80
N ALA A 83 -2.28 -5.28 -10.65
CA ALA A 83 -2.85 -6.50 -11.18
C ALA A 83 -2.17 -6.90 -12.50
N ARG A 84 -2.02 -8.19 -12.71
CA ARG A 84 -1.45 -8.81 -13.89
C ARG A 84 -2.51 -9.70 -14.57
N SER A 85 -2.53 -9.72 -15.92
CA SER A 85 -3.33 -10.69 -16.67
C SER A 85 -2.91 -12.13 -16.33
N GLY A 86 -3.85 -13.07 -16.38
CA GLY A 86 -3.55 -14.50 -16.24
C GLY A 86 -2.87 -15.10 -17.47
N GLN A 87 -2.87 -14.40 -18.61
CA GLN A 87 -2.34 -14.88 -19.87
C GLN A 87 -0.90 -14.38 -20.08
N LEU A 88 0.00 -15.31 -20.36
CA LEU A 88 1.35 -15.03 -20.85
C LEU A 88 1.29 -14.83 -22.36
N GLU A 89 1.69 -13.67 -22.83
CA GLU A 89 1.77 -13.36 -24.26
C GLU A 89 2.99 -14.04 -24.89
N LYS A 90 2.92 -14.29 -26.20
CA LYS A 90 4.03 -14.91 -26.95
C LYS A 90 5.26 -14.01 -27.02
N GLU A 91 5.04 -12.70 -27.10
CA GLU A 91 6.06 -11.67 -27.21
C GLU A 91 5.92 -10.65 -26.08
N ASP A 92 6.91 -9.79 -25.89
CA ASP A 92 6.86 -8.70 -24.97
C ASP A 92 5.80 -7.67 -25.38
N VAL A 93 4.87 -7.33 -24.47
CA VAL A 93 3.74 -6.42 -24.69
C VAL A 93 3.73 -5.23 -23.74
N THR A 94 4.59 -5.25 -22.73
CA THR A 94 4.71 -4.20 -21.72
C THR A 94 6.14 -3.65 -21.69
N ASP A 95 6.28 -2.33 -21.56
CA ASP A 95 7.56 -1.61 -21.56
C ASP A 95 8.40 -1.86 -22.83
N VAL A 96 7.72 -1.84 -23.96
CA VAL A 96 8.31 -1.99 -25.29
C VAL A 96 7.72 -0.97 -26.26
N SER A 97 8.43 -0.71 -27.38
CA SER A 97 7.93 0.21 -28.41
C SER A 97 6.61 -0.30 -29.01
N GLY A 98 5.58 0.52 -28.99
CA GLY A 98 4.23 0.15 -29.43
C GLY A 98 3.43 -0.72 -28.46
N GLY A 99 4.01 -1.11 -27.33
CA GLY A 99 3.35 -1.84 -26.24
C GLY A 99 2.76 -0.92 -25.17
N ALA A 100 2.22 -1.54 -24.10
CA ALA A 100 1.78 -0.82 -22.93
C ALA A 100 2.99 -0.29 -22.12
N ALA A 101 2.81 0.84 -21.44
CA ALA A 101 3.81 1.34 -20.50
C ALA A 101 3.98 0.39 -19.30
N ALA A 102 5.16 0.44 -18.66
CA ALA A 102 5.39 -0.25 -17.40
C ALA A 102 4.38 0.22 -16.33
N PRO A 103 3.93 -0.67 -15.43
CA PRO A 103 3.00 -0.28 -14.38
C PRO A 103 3.64 0.77 -13.46
N THR A 104 2.91 1.84 -13.24
CA THR A 104 3.33 2.97 -12.41
C THR A 104 2.17 3.49 -11.57
N TRP A 105 2.43 4.44 -10.67
CA TRP A 105 1.45 5.14 -9.84
C TRP A 105 1.92 6.57 -9.52
N SER A 106 1.06 7.38 -8.93
CA SER A 106 1.33 8.81 -8.71
C SER A 106 2.53 9.10 -7.80
N ALA A 107 2.89 8.20 -6.89
CA ALA A 107 4.05 8.32 -5.99
C ALA A 107 5.27 7.49 -6.45
N ALA A 108 5.35 7.12 -7.73
CA ALA A 108 6.42 6.28 -8.26
C ALA A 108 7.83 6.89 -8.10
N ALA A 109 7.94 8.21 -8.06
CA ALA A 109 9.22 8.89 -7.86
C ALA A 109 9.86 8.57 -6.49
N SER A 110 9.04 8.44 -5.43
CA SER A 110 9.50 8.12 -4.07
C SER A 110 9.37 6.64 -3.72
N ALA A 111 8.47 5.92 -4.36
CA ALA A 111 8.19 4.51 -4.10
C ALA A 111 7.90 3.76 -5.41
N PRO A 112 8.92 3.46 -6.21
CA PRO A 112 8.72 2.79 -7.50
C PRO A 112 8.15 1.39 -7.33
N ILE A 113 7.31 0.99 -8.30
CA ILE A 113 6.80 -0.37 -8.40
C ILE A 113 7.87 -1.23 -9.07
N SER A 114 8.17 -2.38 -8.49
CA SER A 114 9.02 -3.41 -9.08
C SER A 114 8.18 -4.66 -9.29
N ILE A 115 8.16 -5.17 -10.50
CA ILE A 115 7.49 -6.42 -10.87
C ILE A 115 8.54 -7.54 -10.89
N PRO A 116 8.38 -8.58 -10.07
CA PRO A 116 9.32 -9.70 -10.04
C PRO A 116 9.16 -10.62 -11.25
N GLY A 117 10.25 -11.29 -11.63
CA GLY A 117 10.28 -12.30 -12.68
C GLY A 117 10.88 -11.79 -14.00
N SER A 118 11.47 -12.71 -14.77
CA SER A 118 12.12 -12.43 -16.08
C SER A 118 11.09 -12.12 -17.18
N ASP A 119 9.93 -12.76 -17.14
CA ASP A 119 8.91 -12.69 -18.18
C ASP A 119 7.87 -11.59 -17.94
N TRP A 120 8.14 -10.65 -17.02
CA TRP A 120 7.15 -9.65 -16.65
C TRP A 120 6.67 -8.81 -17.88
N LYS A 121 7.51 -8.57 -18.85
CA LYS A 121 7.15 -7.82 -20.07
C LYS A 121 6.12 -8.53 -20.95
N ARG A 122 5.97 -9.83 -20.78
CA ARG A 122 5.03 -10.66 -21.54
C ARG A 122 3.63 -10.75 -20.92
N PHE A 123 3.36 -9.95 -19.89
CA PHE A 123 2.02 -9.82 -19.29
C PHE A 123 1.50 -8.41 -19.44
N ARG A 124 0.18 -8.27 -19.39
CA ARG A 124 -0.51 -6.99 -19.32
C ARG A 124 -0.78 -6.65 -17.85
N TYR A 125 -0.67 -5.37 -17.52
CA TYR A 125 -0.83 -4.89 -16.14
C TYR A 125 -1.84 -3.76 -16.04
N ARG A 126 -2.41 -3.61 -14.83
CA ARG A 126 -3.18 -2.45 -14.44
C ARG A 126 -2.82 -2.05 -13.01
N SER A 127 -2.50 -0.77 -12.83
CA SER A 127 -2.29 -0.19 -11.51
C SER A 127 -3.61 0.37 -10.97
N PHE A 128 -3.81 0.19 -9.68
CA PHE A 128 -4.91 0.77 -8.90
C PHE A 128 -4.28 1.51 -7.73
N GLU A 129 -4.78 2.70 -7.41
CA GLU A 129 -4.34 3.43 -6.25
C GLU A 129 -5.52 4.04 -5.49
N ALA A 130 -5.38 4.15 -4.18
CA ALA A 130 -6.36 4.77 -3.31
C ALA A 130 -5.67 5.36 -2.08
N THR A 131 -6.27 6.42 -1.52
CA THR A 131 -5.91 6.92 -0.19
C THR A 131 -7.01 6.50 0.78
N ILE A 132 -6.63 5.78 1.81
CA ILE A 132 -7.50 5.33 2.89
C ILE A 132 -7.30 6.31 4.05
N HIS A 133 -8.29 7.13 4.32
CA HIS A 133 -8.26 8.06 5.45
C HIS A 133 -8.48 7.33 6.77
N LEU A 134 -7.80 7.79 7.82
CA LEU A 134 -7.94 7.29 9.19
C LEU A 134 -8.84 8.26 9.98
N PRO A 135 -10.17 8.02 10.04
CA PRO A 135 -11.13 9.00 10.58
C PRO A 135 -10.98 9.23 12.09
N ASN A 136 -10.36 8.30 12.80
CA ASN A 136 -10.25 8.34 14.28
C ASN A 136 -8.92 8.92 14.78
N VAL A 137 -8.12 9.52 13.91
CA VAL A 137 -6.93 10.25 14.37
C VAL A 137 -7.36 11.64 14.83
N PRO A 138 -7.30 11.96 16.13
CA PRO A 138 -7.73 13.24 16.62
C PRO A 138 -6.87 14.34 16.00
N VAL A 139 -7.51 15.33 15.39
CA VAL A 139 -6.87 16.59 15.03
C VAL A 139 -6.55 17.25 16.38
N SER A 140 -5.27 17.44 16.69
CA SER A 140 -4.88 18.18 17.89
C SER A 140 -5.46 19.59 17.75
N LEU A 141 -6.47 19.91 18.57
CA LEU A 141 -6.90 21.28 18.70
C LEU A 141 -5.69 22.09 19.18
N ALA A 142 -5.46 23.25 18.61
CA ALA A 142 -4.28 24.11 18.77
C ALA A 142 -3.90 24.50 20.22
N ASN A 143 -4.59 24.01 21.22
CA ASN A 143 -4.41 24.34 22.64
C ASN A 143 -4.06 23.15 23.55
N GLY A 144 -3.65 22.01 23.02
CA GLY A 144 -3.07 20.93 23.82
C GLY A 144 -3.98 20.29 24.89
N ILE A 145 -5.27 20.57 24.87
CA ILE A 145 -6.22 20.04 25.86
C ILE A 145 -6.92 18.83 25.23
N TRP A 146 -6.55 17.64 25.68
CA TRP A 146 -7.37 16.45 25.54
C TRP A 146 -8.69 16.68 26.29
N PRO A 147 -9.85 16.28 25.74
CA PRO A 147 -11.02 16.18 26.59
C PRO A 147 -10.70 15.18 27.72
N PRO A 148 -11.00 15.51 28.97
CA PRO A 148 -10.81 14.58 30.08
C PRO A 148 -11.69 13.35 29.89
N PRO A 149 -11.31 12.20 30.49
CA PRO A 149 -12.04 10.97 30.42
C PRO A 149 -13.48 11.08 30.95
#